data_07f26da06bf4d8678de58fe0f0791bd0
#
_entry.id   07f26da06bf4d8678de58fe0f0791bd0
#
_cell.length_a   1.000
_cell.length_b   1.000
_cell.length_c   1.000
_cell.angle_alpha   90.00
_cell.angle_beta   90.00
_cell.angle_gamma   90.00
#
_symmetry.space_group_name_H-M   'P 1'
#
loop_
_entity.id
_entity.type
_entity.pdbx_description
1 polymer ?
#
loop_
_entity_poly.entity_id
_entity_poly.type
_entity_poly.pdbx_seq_one_letter_code
_entity_poly.pdbx_strand_id
1 'polypeptide(L)'
;MPEQEPSAIRVLLVDDHRSILWGLERLIESVQPAMQVVGSAANCAEALALLERAAPDVIVLDMDLGNESGITAIPQLLAHGKAKILVLTGVREQAVHDAAVLAGARGVVHKEEPADTILEAIRVVHAGQLWLDRDSTARIFDTLSRKGSDRSVDPEQQKIDSLTARERGIIAAIANNPGATAKTVADSLNVSEHTLRNHLTSIHSKLGVANRLELFAYAHKHGLNRLPGQPDPAVIPRASSVKS
;
A
#
# COMPACT_ATOMS: atom_id res chain seq x y z
N MET A 1 20.40 12.83 40.94
CA MET A 1 19.73 11.92 40.02
C MET A 1 20.82 11.18 39.28
N PRO A 2 20.94 9.85 39.36
CA PRO A 2 21.90 9.15 38.51
C PRO A 2 21.46 9.33 37.07
N GLU A 3 22.33 9.89 36.23
CA GLU A 3 22.20 9.90 34.78
C GLU A 3 22.11 8.42 34.36
N GLN A 4 20.96 8.00 33.81
CA GLN A 4 20.85 6.69 33.21
C GLN A 4 21.81 6.70 32.02
N GLU A 5 22.87 5.90 32.10
CA GLU A 5 23.72 5.64 30.94
C GLU A 5 22.81 5.22 29.77
N PRO A 6 22.97 5.82 28.59
CA PRO A 6 22.14 5.47 27.45
C PRO A 6 22.31 3.97 27.17
N SER A 7 21.25 3.21 27.30
CA SER A 7 21.29 1.77 27.01
C SER A 7 21.67 1.57 25.54
N ALA A 8 22.57 0.61 25.28
CA ALA A 8 23.00 0.27 23.93
C ALA A 8 21.80 -0.04 23.02
N ILE A 9 21.81 0.48 21.80
CA ILE A 9 20.78 0.15 20.78
C ILE A 9 20.93 -1.33 20.41
N ARG A 10 19.86 -2.10 20.60
CA ARG A 10 19.80 -3.54 20.36
C ARG A 10 19.37 -3.80 18.91
N VAL A 11 20.27 -4.34 18.09
CA VAL A 11 20.05 -4.52 16.65
C VAL A 11 19.93 -6.00 16.33
N LEU A 12 18.83 -6.38 15.65
CA LEU A 12 18.65 -7.69 15.02
C LEU A 12 18.95 -7.55 13.53
N LEU A 13 19.81 -8.43 13.00
CA LEU A 13 20.17 -8.45 11.58
C LEU A 13 19.41 -9.57 10.87
N VAL A 14 18.85 -9.29 9.68
CA VAL A 14 18.10 -10.26 8.88
C VAL A 14 18.55 -10.14 7.42
N ASP A 15 19.32 -11.09 6.93
CA ASP A 15 19.85 -11.16 5.56
C ASP A 15 20.23 -12.62 5.25
N ASP A 16 19.89 -13.15 4.10
CA ASP A 16 20.23 -14.53 3.69
C ASP A 16 21.72 -14.68 3.27
N HIS A 17 22.42 -13.54 3.10
CA HIS A 17 23.84 -13.50 2.78
C HIS A 17 24.72 -13.43 4.03
N ARG A 18 25.34 -14.55 4.41
CA ARG A 18 26.21 -14.65 5.59
C ARG A 18 27.36 -13.65 5.61
N SER A 19 27.90 -13.28 4.45
CA SER A 19 28.97 -12.28 4.35
C SER A 19 28.50 -10.88 4.72
N ILE A 20 27.25 -10.54 4.38
CA ILE A 20 26.64 -9.27 4.76
C ILE A 20 26.38 -9.23 6.27
N LEU A 21 25.79 -10.28 6.82
CA LEU A 21 25.58 -10.42 8.28
C LEU A 21 26.89 -10.21 9.03
N TRP A 22 27.95 -10.93 8.63
CA TRP A 22 29.27 -10.79 9.26
C TRP A 22 29.80 -9.36 9.16
N GLY A 23 29.68 -8.71 7.99
CA GLY A 23 30.12 -7.32 7.79
C GLY A 23 29.36 -6.32 8.68
N LEU A 24 28.04 -6.47 8.77
CA LEU A 24 27.19 -5.63 9.62
C LEU A 24 27.45 -5.86 11.11
N GLU A 25 27.67 -7.11 11.52
CA GLU A 25 28.09 -7.42 12.90
C GLU A 25 29.37 -6.67 13.27
N ARG A 26 30.42 -6.77 12.46
CA ARG A 26 31.68 -6.05 12.67
C ARG A 26 31.52 -4.54 12.68
N LEU A 27 30.67 -4.02 11.79
CA LEU A 27 30.38 -2.60 11.74
C LEU A 27 29.71 -2.12 13.05
N ILE A 28 28.71 -2.84 13.55
CA ILE A 28 28.02 -2.48 14.79
C ILE A 28 28.91 -2.68 16.01
N GLU A 29 29.72 -3.75 16.04
CA GLU A 29 30.71 -3.97 17.10
C GLU A 29 31.75 -2.86 17.20
N SER A 30 32.09 -2.20 16.09
CA SER A 30 33.08 -1.09 16.08
C SER A 30 32.63 0.15 16.85
N VAL A 31 31.33 0.28 17.12
CA VAL A 31 30.72 1.42 17.85
C VAL A 31 30.18 1.04 19.22
N GLN A 32 30.60 -0.10 19.79
CA GLN A 32 30.26 -0.47 21.15
C GLN A 32 30.79 0.58 22.15
N PRO A 33 30.09 0.84 23.26
CA PRO A 33 28.84 0.20 23.72
C PRO A 33 27.56 0.84 23.15
N ALA A 34 27.64 1.82 22.24
CA ALA A 34 26.47 2.55 21.75
C ALA A 34 25.44 1.67 21.04
N MET A 35 25.90 0.61 20.36
CA MET A 35 25.06 -0.39 19.69
C MET A 35 25.58 -1.80 19.96
N GLN A 36 24.67 -2.80 19.89
CA GLN A 36 25.03 -4.21 19.99
C GLN A 36 24.13 -5.07 19.10
N VAL A 37 24.69 -6.07 18.44
CA VAL A 37 23.91 -7.09 17.73
C VAL A 37 23.37 -8.08 18.76
N VAL A 38 22.04 -8.26 18.76
CA VAL A 38 21.34 -9.17 19.69
C VAL A 38 20.93 -10.48 19.01
N GLY A 39 21.16 -10.59 17.72
CA GLY A 39 20.92 -11.78 16.93
C GLY A 39 21.08 -11.52 15.44
N SER A 40 21.25 -12.61 14.68
CA SER A 40 21.32 -12.63 13.22
C SER A 40 20.46 -13.77 12.69
N ALA A 41 19.65 -13.52 11.67
CA ALA A 41 18.73 -14.47 11.05
C ALA A 41 18.93 -14.48 9.53
N ALA A 42 18.76 -15.65 8.91
CA ALA A 42 18.85 -15.79 7.46
C ALA A 42 17.49 -15.72 6.74
N ASN A 43 16.38 -15.72 7.48
CA ASN A 43 15.02 -15.72 6.94
C ASN A 43 14.03 -15.16 7.98
N CYS A 44 12.78 -14.94 7.54
CA CYS A 44 11.73 -14.37 8.39
C CYS A 44 11.40 -15.27 9.60
N ALA A 45 11.37 -16.60 9.43
CA ALA A 45 11.03 -17.53 10.51
C ALA A 45 12.07 -17.50 11.64
N GLU A 46 13.37 -17.47 11.31
CA GLU A 46 14.44 -17.30 12.29
C GLU A 46 14.36 -15.94 13.00
N ALA A 47 14.08 -14.86 12.23
CA ALA A 47 13.92 -13.53 12.80
C ALA A 47 12.77 -13.47 13.81
N LEU A 48 11.62 -14.07 13.51
CA LEU A 48 10.47 -14.14 14.42
C LEU A 48 10.81 -14.89 15.71
N ALA A 49 11.52 -16.03 15.61
CA ALA A 49 11.95 -16.80 16.78
C ALA A 49 12.93 -16.02 17.69
N LEU A 50 13.75 -15.12 17.09
CA LEU A 50 14.67 -14.27 17.82
C LEU A 50 13.96 -13.07 18.47
N LEU A 51 12.91 -12.52 17.87
CA LEU A 51 12.16 -11.39 18.42
C LEU A 51 11.63 -11.68 19.83
N GLU A 52 11.14 -12.89 20.07
CA GLU A 52 10.61 -13.30 21.37
C GLU A 52 11.65 -13.31 22.49
N ARG A 53 12.92 -13.55 22.14
CA ARG A 53 14.02 -13.74 23.11
C ARG A 53 14.93 -12.51 23.20
N ALA A 54 15.20 -11.90 22.07
CA ALA A 54 16.22 -10.85 21.96
C ALA A 54 15.67 -9.44 22.19
N ALA A 55 14.36 -9.21 22.10
CA ALA A 55 13.71 -7.90 22.23
C ALA A 55 14.55 -6.75 21.61
N PRO A 56 14.79 -6.76 20.30
CA PRO A 56 15.56 -5.72 19.62
C PRO A 56 14.84 -4.38 19.60
N ASP A 57 15.59 -3.29 19.51
CA ASP A 57 15.08 -1.94 19.28
C ASP A 57 14.91 -1.65 17.79
N VAL A 58 15.87 -2.14 16.98
CA VAL A 58 15.90 -1.96 15.52
C VAL A 58 16.17 -3.31 14.85
N ILE A 59 15.43 -3.58 13.78
CA ILE A 59 15.69 -4.69 12.86
C ILE A 59 16.28 -4.10 11.58
N VAL A 60 17.47 -4.52 11.19
CA VAL A 60 18.03 -4.26 9.86
C VAL A 60 17.67 -5.44 8.98
N LEU A 61 16.80 -5.19 7.99
CA LEU A 61 16.15 -6.20 7.17
C LEU A 61 16.56 -6.08 5.71
N ASP A 62 17.05 -7.16 5.12
CA ASP A 62 17.22 -7.22 3.67
C ASP A 62 15.87 -7.36 2.96
N MET A 63 15.78 -6.76 1.78
CA MET A 63 14.60 -6.85 0.90
C MET A 63 14.48 -8.20 0.20
N ASP A 64 15.59 -8.89 -0.04
CA ASP A 64 15.65 -10.19 -0.69
C ASP A 64 16.17 -11.23 0.31
N LEU A 65 15.28 -12.08 0.77
CA LEU A 65 15.59 -13.19 1.67
C LEU A 65 15.57 -14.53 0.90
N GLY A 66 16.00 -14.50 -0.35
CA GLY A 66 16.07 -15.67 -1.23
C GLY A 66 14.70 -16.11 -1.73
N ASN A 67 13.97 -16.87 -0.96
CA ASN A 67 12.63 -17.36 -1.33
C ASN A 67 11.49 -16.47 -0.82
N GLU A 68 11.80 -15.45 -0.01
CA GLU A 68 10.82 -14.57 0.63
C GLU A 68 11.15 -13.09 0.33
N SER A 69 10.13 -12.28 0.10
CA SER A 69 10.31 -10.84 -0.03
C SER A 69 10.33 -10.17 1.34
N GLY A 70 11.34 -9.34 1.61
CA GLY A 70 11.41 -8.53 2.82
C GLY A 70 10.16 -7.67 3.03
N ILE A 71 9.50 -7.20 1.95
CA ILE A 71 8.24 -6.44 2.05
C ILE A 71 7.15 -7.24 2.77
N THR A 72 7.03 -8.54 2.49
CA THR A 72 6.02 -9.41 3.13
C THR A 72 6.40 -9.77 4.57
N ALA A 73 7.69 -9.76 4.90
CA ALA A 73 8.18 -9.99 6.25
C ALA A 73 7.90 -8.79 7.20
N ILE A 74 7.91 -7.54 6.69
CA ILE A 74 7.74 -6.32 7.51
C ILE A 74 6.48 -6.39 8.40
N PRO A 75 5.26 -6.62 7.88
CA PRO A 75 4.06 -6.66 8.72
C PRO A 75 4.10 -7.79 9.76
N GLN A 76 4.71 -8.94 9.42
CA GLN A 76 4.83 -10.07 10.34
C GLN A 76 5.76 -9.74 11.51
N LEU A 77 6.93 -9.15 11.23
CA LEU A 77 7.89 -8.73 12.25
C LEU A 77 7.30 -7.65 13.16
N LEU A 78 6.58 -6.67 12.60
CA LEU A 78 5.92 -5.61 13.37
C LEU A 78 4.78 -6.12 14.26
N ALA A 79 4.10 -7.20 13.87
CA ALA A 79 3.03 -7.81 14.67
C ALA A 79 3.56 -8.51 15.93
N HIS A 80 4.83 -8.95 15.93
CA HIS A 80 5.45 -9.72 17.02
C HIS A 80 6.37 -8.91 17.93
N GLY A 81 6.54 -7.60 17.68
CA GLY A 81 7.44 -6.79 18.50
C GLY A 81 7.24 -5.29 18.38
N LYS A 82 8.01 -4.55 19.19
CA LYS A 82 8.03 -3.07 19.14
C LYS A 82 9.23 -2.54 18.35
N ALA A 83 10.06 -3.42 17.82
CA ALA A 83 11.24 -3.06 17.06
C ALA A 83 10.87 -2.23 15.82
N LYS A 84 11.69 -1.26 15.49
CA LYS A 84 11.55 -0.45 14.29
C LYS A 84 12.37 -1.10 13.17
N ILE A 85 11.85 -1.07 11.95
CA ILE A 85 12.49 -1.73 10.81
C ILE A 85 13.21 -0.70 9.96
N LEU A 86 14.51 -0.91 9.75
CA LEU A 86 15.34 -0.27 8.76
C LEU A 86 15.64 -1.29 7.66
N VAL A 87 15.24 -0.98 6.44
CA VAL A 87 15.51 -1.84 5.29
C VAL A 87 16.89 -1.54 4.73
N LEU A 88 17.67 -2.59 4.47
CA LEU A 88 18.96 -2.51 3.79
C LEU A 88 18.83 -3.25 2.44
N THR A 89 19.02 -2.58 1.30
CA THR A 89 18.70 -3.16 -0.01
C THR A 89 19.76 -2.87 -1.06
N GLY A 90 19.99 -3.82 -1.97
CA GLY A 90 20.74 -3.61 -3.21
C GLY A 90 19.87 -3.12 -4.38
N VAL A 91 18.54 -3.16 -4.24
CA VAL A 91 17.58 -2.74 -5.28
C VAL A 91 17.49 -1.23 -5.34
N ARG A 92 17.57 -0.65 -6.55
CA ARG A 92 17.52 0.80 -6.76
C ARG A 92 16.13 1.30 -7.18
N GLU A 93 15.17 0.40 -7.36
CA GLU A 93 13.82 0.78 -7.77
C GLU A 93 13.06 1.50 -6.66
N GLN A 94 12.76 2.77 -6.88
CA GLN A 94 12.10 3.63 -5.92
C GLN A 94 10.73 3.11 -5.47
N ALA A 95 9.99 2.47 -6.38
CA ALA A 95 8.69 1.87 -6.05
C ALA A 95 8.79 0.76 -4.99
N VAL A 96 9.90 0.02 -4.98
CA VAL A 96 10.19 -1.04 -4.00
C VAL A 96 10.47 -0.41 -2.63
N HIS A 97 11.20 0.70 -2.58
CA HIS A 97 11.47 1.45 -1.35
C HIS A 97 10.18 2.04 -0.77
N ASP A 98 9.38 2.69 -1.61
CA ASP A 98 8.10 3.26 -1.20
C ASP A 98 7.16 2.17 -0.65
N ALA A 99 7.15 0.98 -1.29
CA ALA A 99 6.37 -0.16 -0.81
C ALA A 99 6.83 -0.69 0.56
N ALA A 100 8.13 -0.73 0.83
CA ALA A 100 8.68 -1.14 2.13
C ALA A 100 8.24 -0.17 3.24
N VAL A 101 8.30 1.14 2.99
CA VAL A 101 7.86 2.15 3.96
C VAL A 101 6.35 2.09 4.18
N LEU A 102 5.55 1.90 3.12
CA LEU A 102 4.11 1.70 3.22
C LEU A 102 3.73 0.41 3.98
N ALA A 103 4.59 -0.61 3.96
CA ALA A 103 4.45 -1.82 4.76
C ALA A 103 4.82 -1.61 6.24
N GLY A 104 5.47 -0.48 6.60
CA GLY A 104 5.77 -0.09 7.97
C GLY A 104 7.25 0.08 8.31
N ALA A 105 8.17 -0.04 7.33
CA ALA A 105 9.57 0.29 7.55
C ALA A 105 9.74 1.77 7.90
N ARG A 106 10.71 2.09 8.74
CA ARG A 106 11.04 3.45 9.15
C ARG A 106 12.12 4.10 8.31
N GLY A 107 12.77 3.34 7.45
CA GLY A 107 13.78 3.85 6.54
C GLY A 107 14.26 2.80 5.57
N VAL A 108 14.92 3.27 4.53
CA VAL A 108 15.59 2.44 3.52
C VAL A 108 16.99 2.98 3.30
N VAL A 109 18.00 2.09 3.31
CA VAL A 109 19.41 2.37 3.05
C VAL A 109 19.90 1.41 1.97
N HIS A 110 20.72 1.90 1.05
CA HIS A 110 21.37 1.03 0.07
C HIS A 110 22.55 0.29 0.69
N LYS A 111 22.74 -0.99 0.28
CA LYS A 111 23.88 -1.83 0.71
C LYS A 111 25.25 -1.22 0.29
N GLU A 112 25.23 -0.34 -0.71
CA GLU A 112 26.42 0.34 -1.21
C GLU A 112 26.75 1.66 -0.47
N GLU A 113 25.87 2.10 0.45
CA GLU A 113 26.12 3.30 1.22
C GLU A 113 27.32 3.15 2.17
N PRO A 114 28.01 4.25 2.50
CA PRO A 114 29.09 4.22 3.48
C PRO A 114 28.63 3.63 4.81
N ALA A 115 29.53 2.92 5.48
CA ALA A 115 29.27 2.30 6.78
C ALA A 115 28.69 3.27 7.81
N ASP A 116 29.20 4.50 7.86
CA ASP A 116 28.71 5.55 8.77
C ASP A 116 27.25 5.94 8.48
N THR A 117 26.82 5.90 7.22
CA THR A 117 25.43 6.15 6.82
C THR A 117 24.50 5.10 7.41
N ILE A 118 24.91 3.82 7.39
CA ILE A 118 24.12 2.72 7.97
C ILE A 118 23.98 2.88 9.48
N LEU A 119 25.08 3.20 10.18
CA LEU A 119 25.07 3.44 11.62
C LEU A 119 24.20 4.63 12.00
N GLU A 120 24.26 5.71 11.23
CA GLU A 120 23.41 6.89 11.46
C GLU A 120 21.95 6.60 11.22
N ALA A 121 21.61 5.86 10.15
CA ALA A 121 20.24 5.43 9.88
C ALA A 121 19.66 4.59 11.03
N ILE A 122 20.47 3.69 11.62
CA ILE A 122 20.05 2.91 12.80
C ILE A 122 19.72 3.84 13.98
N ARG A 123 20.56 4.86 14.25
CA ARG A 123 20.32 5.84 15.34
C ARG A 123 19.04 6.64 15.12
N VAL A 124 18.86 7.17 13.91
CA VAL A 124 17.70 7.99 13.53
C VAL A 124 16.41 7.17 13.64
N VAL A 125 16.43 5.94 13.13
CA VAL A 125 15.28 5.01 13.24
C VAL A 125 15.02 4.62 14.70
N HIS A 126 16.05 4.34 15.49
CA HIS A 126 15.93 4.08 16.92
C HIS A 126 15.29 5.26 17.66
N ALA A 127 15.66 6.49 17.35
CA ALA A 127 15.03 7.70 17.90
C ALA A 127 13.55 7.89 17.48
N GLY A 128 13.02 7.05 16.60
CA GLY A 128 11.63 7.10 16.12
C GLY A 128 11.41 8.00 14.91
N GLN A 129 12.47 8.55 14.36
CA GLN A 129 12.43 9.36 13.15
C GLN A 129 12.42 8.46 11.90
N LEU A 130 12.12 9.06 10.74
CA LEU A 130 12.18 8.38 9.44
C LEU A 130 13.52 8.66 8.79
N TRP A 131 14.11 7.62 8.19
CA TRP A 131 15.29 7.74 7.34
C TRP A 131 14.88 7.62 5.88
N LEU A 132 14.49 8.76 5.27
CA LEU A 132 13.99 8.84 3.90
C LEU A 132 14.54 10.10 3.24
N ASP A 133 14.74 10.05 1.92
CA ASP A 133 14.99 11.24 1.13
C ASP A 133 13.69 12.08 0.96
N ARG A 134 13.84 13.33 0.51
CA ARG A 134 12.71 14.26 0.35
C ARG A 134 11.68 13.78 -0.67
N ASP A 135 12.15 13.17 -1.75
CA ASP A 135 11.30 12.74 -2.85
C ASP A 135 10.49 11.51 -2.45
N SER A 136 11.10 10.55 -1.74
CA SER A 136 10.40 9.42 -1.12
C SER A 136 9.35 9.89 -0.13
N THR A 137 9.71 10.84 0.74
CA THR A 137 8.78 11.41 1.73
C THR A 137 7.56 12.03 1.04
N ALA A 138 7.75 12.81 -0.03
CA ALA A 138 6.64 13.43 -0.77
C ALA A 138 5.74 12.38 -1.42
N ARG A 139 6.31 11.36 -2.09
CA ARG A 139 5.53 10.29 -2.75
C ARG A 139 4.74 9.44 -1.75
N ILE A 140 5.36 9.11 -0.62
CA ILE A 140 4.71 8.34 0.44
C ILE A 140 3.57 9.15 1.05
N PHE A 141 3.80 10.46 1.31
CA PHE A 141 2.77 11.36 1.82
C PHE A 141 1.59 11.45 0.85
N ASP A 142 1.84 11.63 -0.45
CA ASP A 142 0.81 11.63 -1.49
C ASP A 142 0.02 10.31 -1.51
N THR A 143 0.70 9.19 -1.40
CA THR A 143 0.07 7.85 -1.38
C THR A 143 -0.79 7.66 -0.13
N LEU A 144 -0.29 8.07 1.03
CA LEU A 144 -1.04 8.01 2.29
C LEU A 144 -2.20 9.01 2.32
N SER A 145 -2.02 10.20 1.74
CA SER A 145 -3.10 11.21 1.62
C SER A 145 -4.22 10.71 0.71
N ARG A 146 -3.87 10.05 -0.40
CA ARG A 146 -4.85 9.37 -1.26
C ARG A 146 -5.54 8.21 -0.53
N LYS A 147 -4.79 7.38 0.21
CA LYS A 147 -5.35 6.32 1.07
C LYS A 147 -6.07 6.87 2.30
N GLY A 148 -5.70 8.03 2.80
CA GLY A 148 -6.35 8.71 3.94
C GLY A 148 -7.64 9.41 3.54
N SER A 149 -7.75 9.93 2.32
CA SER A 149 -9.02 10.32 1.70
C SER A 149 -9.89 9.10 1.36
N ASP A 150 -9.28 7.93 1.16
CA ASP A 150 -9.96 6.64 1.01
C ASP A 150 -10.51 6.07 2.34
N ARG A 151 -10.11 6.57 3.50
CA ARG A 151 -10.71 6.17 4.80
C ARG A 151 -12.10 6.76 5.04
N SER A 152 -12.59 7.62 4.16
CA SER A 152 -14.00 8.01 4.04
C SER A 152 -14.62 7.61 2.70
N VAL A 153 -14.00 6.70 1.95
CA VAL A 153 -14.65 6.15 0.76
C VAL A 153 -15.76 5.24 1.23
N ASP A 154 -16.97 5.70 1.00
CA ASP A 154 -18.18 4.92 1.08
C ASP A 154 -17.92 3.56 0.42
N PRO A 155 -18.11 2.42 1.12
CA PRO A 155 -17.95 1.08 0.53
C PRO A 155 -18.67 0.93 -0.81
N GLU A 156 -19.75 1.68 -1.03
CA GLU A 156 -20.48 1.75 -2.28
C GLU A 156 -19.68 2.43 -3.39
N GLN A 157 -18.91 3.47 -3.09
CA GLN A 157 -18.05 4.14 -4.08
C GLN A 157 -16.92 3.20 -4.55
N GLN A 158 -16.34 2.38 -3.67
CA GLN A 158 -15.34 1.38 -4.07
C GLN A 158 -15.90 0.36 -5.06
N LYS A 159 -17.14 -0.11 -4.84
CA LYS A 159 -17.82 -1.00 -5.77
C LYS A 159 -17.98 -0.34 -7.14
N ILE A 160 -18.39 0.93 -7.15
CA ILE A 160 -18.57 1.72 -8.37
C ILE A 160 -17.24 1.92 -9.11
N ASP A 161 -16.17 2.20 -8.38
CA ASP A 161 -14.83 2.44 -8.96
C ASP A 161 -14.21 1.15 -9.53
N SER A 162 -14.60 -0.01 -9.03
CA SER A 162 -14.20 -1.31 -9.56
C SER A 162 -14.80 -1.66 -10.94
N LEU A 163 -15.81 -0.89 -11.40
CA LEU A 163 -16.45 -1.11 -12.68
C LEU A 163 -15.57 -0.62 -13.84
N THR A 164 -15.40 -1.46 -14.83
CA THR A 164 -14.76 -1.08 -16.11
C THR A 164 -15.64 -0.11 -16.91
N ALA A 165 -15.06 0.62 -17.84
CA ALA A 165 -15.80 1.52 -18.75
C ALA A 165 -16.90 0.77 -19.51
N ARG A 166 -16.65 -0.51 -19.87
CA ARG A 166 -17.64 -1.35 -20.57
C ARG A 166 -18.81 -1.74 -19.67
N GLU A 167 -18.53 -2.11 -18.43
CA GLU A 167 -19.57 -2.43 -17.43
C GLU A 167 -20.42 -1.20 -17.09
N ARG A 168 -19.83 -0.02 -16.96
CA ARG A 168 -20.57 1.25 -16.79
C ARG A 168 -21.50 1.54 -17.96
N GLY A 169 -21.04 1.30 -19.20
CA GLY A 169 -21.89 1.43 -20.39
C GLY A 169 -23.09 0.46 -20.40
N ILE A 170 -22.88 -0.77 -19.95
CA ILE A 170 -23.96 -1.77 -19.84
C ILE A 170 -24.99 -1.36 -18.76
N ILE A 171 -24.52 -0.90 -17.60
CA ILE A 171 -25.38 -0.40 -16.52
C ILE A 171 -26.22 0.78 -17.01
N ALA A 172 -25.61 1.76 -17.68
CA ALA A 172 -26.30 2.91 -18.24
C ALA A 172 -27.38 2.51 -19.28
N ALA A 173 -27.05 1.57 -20.17
CA ALA A 173 -28.01 1.07 -21.17
C ALA A 173 -29.23 0.41 -20.52
N ILE A 174 -29.04 -0.37 -19.45
CA ILE A 174 -30.12 -1.02 -18.69
C ILE A 174 -30.92 0.01 -17.89
N ALA A 175 -30.27 0.95 -17.25
CA ALA A 175 -30.90 1.98 -16.42
C ALA A 175 -31.77 2.94 -17.25
N ASN A 176 -31.35 3.24 -18.49
CA ASN A 176 -32.11 4.12 -19.39
C ASN A 176 -33.26 3.37 -20.13
N ASN A 177 -33.24 2.03 -20.17
CA ASN A 177 -34.22 1.23 -20.86
C ASN A 177 -34.66 0.03 -19.97
N PRO A 178 -35.42 0.29 -18.89
CA PRO A 178 -35.75 -0.75 -17.92
C PRO A 178 -36.59 -1.91 -18.50
N GLY A 179 -37.39 -1.63 -19.53
CA GLY A 179 -38.25 -2.62 -20.25
C GLY A 179 -37.57 -3.36 -21.41
N ALA A 180 -36.31 -3.00 -21.77
CA ALA A 180 -35.63 -3.63 -22.90
C ALA A 180 -35.27 -5.09 -22.58
N THR A 181 -35.39 -5.98 -23.59
CA THR A 181 -34.97 -7.39 -23.45
C THR A 181 -33.44 -7.48 -23.43
N ALA A 182 -32.90 -8.61 -22.96
CA ALA A 182 -31.44 -8.85 -23.00
C ALA A 182 -30.89 -8.72 -24.44
N LYS A 183 -31.67 -9.22 -25.43
CA LYS A 183 -31.35 -9.10 -26.84
C LYS A 183 -31.24 -7.63 -27.29
N THR A 184 -32.24 -6.82 -26.94
CA THR A 184 -32.26 -5.38 -27.31
C THR A 184 -31.07 -4.63 -26.70
N VAL A 185 -30.71 -4.93 -25.45
CA VAL A 185 -29.56 -4.34 -24.80
C VAL A 185 -28.25 -4.80 -25.47
N ALA A 186 -28.11 -6.08 -25.78
CA ALA A 186 -26.96 -6.65 -26.46
C ALA A 186 -26.74 -6.01 -27.83
N ASP A 187 -27.83 -5.90 -28.62
CA ASP A 187 -27.82 -5.29 -29.96
C ASP A 187 -27.40 -3.81 -29.88
N SER A 188 -27.92 -3.04 -28.92
CA SER A 188 -27.58 -1.62 -28.73
C SER A 188 -26.11 -1.38 -28.35
N LEU A 189 -25.47 -2.39 -27.77
CA LEU A 189 -24.08 -2.36 -27.33
C LEU A 189 -23.12 -3.10 -28.31
N ASN A 190 -23.63 -3.61 -29.44
CA ASN A 190 -22.89 -4.40 -30.40
C ASN A 190 -22.15 -5.60 -29.75
N VAL A 191 -22.84 -6.38 -28.91
CA VAL A 191 -22.33 -7.60 -28.27
C VAL A 191 -23.30 -8.75 -28.44
N SER A 192 -22.83 -10.00 -28.28
CA SER A 192 -23.73 -11.15 -28.20
C SER A 192 -24.45 -11.17 -26.84
N GLU A 193 -25.65 -11.81 -26.82
CA GLU A 193 -26.39 -12.04 -25.56
C GLU A 193 -25.56 -12.82 -24.53
N HIS A 194 -24.74 -13.77 -25.01
CA HIS A 194 -23.82 -14.51 -24.15
C HIS A 194 -22.77 -13.61 -23.49
N THR A 195 -22.15 -12.69 -24.26
CA THR A 195 -21.19 -11.72 -23.76
C THR A 195 -21.84 -10.77 -22.74
N LEU A 196 -23.07 -10.30 -23.04
CA LEU A 196 -23.84 -9.47 -22.11
C LEU A 196 -24.10 -10.20 -20.80
N ARG A 197 -24.47 -11.49 -20.83
CA ARG A 197 -24.71 -12.29 -19.63
C ARG A 197 -23.46 -12.42 -18.77
N ASN A 198 -22.29 -12.63 -19.36
CA ASN A 198 -21.02 -12.69 -18.63
C ASN A 198 -20.70 -11.37 -17.94
N HIS A 199 -20.88 -10.25 -18.64
CA HIS A 199 -20.71 -8.93 -18.04
C HIS A 199 -21.69 -8.68 -16.88
N LEU A 200 -22.96 -9.06 -17.04
CA LEU A 200 -23.95 -8.91 -15.97
C LEU A 200 -23.59 -9.73 -14.73
N THR A 201 -23.07 -10.94 -14.90
CA THR A 201 -22.58 -11.75 -13.77
C THR A 201 -21.47 -11.05 -13.03
N SER A 202 -20.49 -10.46 -13.74
CA SER A 202 -19.40 -9.66 -13.15
C SER A 202 -19.95 -8.42 -12.44
N ILE A 203 -20.85 -7.67 -13.06
CA ILE A 203 -21.48 -6.46 -12.50
C ILE A 203 -22.24 -6.79 -11.21
N HIS A 204 -23.07 -7.84 -11.23
CA HIS A 204 -23.83 -8.29 -10.06
C HIS A 204 -22.90 -8.64 -8.89
N SER A 205 -21.81 -9.36 -9.16
CA SER A 205 -20.80 -9.71 -8.15
C SER A 205 -20.10 -8.47 -7.58
N LYS A 206 -19.70 -7.51 -8.42
CA LYS A 206 -18.99 -6.29 -7.99
C LYS A 206 -19.87 -5.35 -7.17
N LEU A 207 -21.12 -5.16 -7.58
CA LEU A 207 -22.06 -4.26 -6.92
C LEU A 207 -22.82 -4.90 -5.76
N GLY A 208 -22.80 -6.23 -5.65
CA GLY A 208 -23.57 -6.97 -4.64
C GLY A 208 -25.08 -6.92 -4.87
N VAL A 209 -25.52 -6.87 -6.14
CA VAL A 209 -26.94 -6.87 -6.54
C VAL A 209 -27.32 -8.23 -7.13
N ALA A 210 -28.52 -8.74 -6.82
CA ALA A 210 -28.91 -10.09 -7.18
C ALA A 210 -29.65 -10.18 -8.52
N ASN A 211 -30.27 -9.10 -8.98
CA ASN A 211 -31.11 -9.10 -10.16
C ASN A 211 -31.16 -7.76 -10.88
N ARG A 212 -31.82 -7.76 -12.07
CA ARG A 212 -31.89 -6.56 -12.92
C ARG A 212 -32.65 -5.40 -12.28
N LEU A 213 -33.65 -5.66 -11.45
CA LEU A 213 -34.40 -4.59 -10.77
C LEU A 213 -33.56 -3.93 -9.71
N GLU A 214 -32.80 -4.71 -8.96
CA GLU A 214 -31.83 -4.17 -7.99
C GLU A 214 -30.73 -3.38 -8.69
N LEU A 215 -30.21 -3.87 -9.82
CA LEU A 215 -29.24 -3.16 -10.62
C LEU A 215 -29.77 -1.79 -11.12
N PHE A 216 -31.03 -1.76 -11.57
CA PHE A 216 -31.70 -0.53 -11.99
C PHE A 216 -31.82 0.47 -10.83
N ALA A 217 -32.32 0.01 -9.68
CA ALA A 217 -32.45 0.85 -8.48
C ALA A 217 -31.08 1.39 -8.00
N TYR A 218 -30.07 0.52 -8.00
CA TYR A 218 -28.70 0.86 -7.65
C TYR A 218 -28.12 1.92 -8.61
N ALA A 219 -28.29 1.73 -9.92
CA ALA A 219 -27.80 2.67 -10.94
C ALA A 219 -28.42 4.07 -10.79
N HIS A 220 -29.71 4.16 -10.50
CA HIS A 220 -30.39 5.44 -10.28
C HIS A 220 -29.95 6.10 -8.97
N LYS A 221 -29.82 5.34 -7.89
CA LYS A 221 -29.35 5.83 -6.58
C LYS A 221 -27.96 6.44 -6.66
N HIS A 222 -27.06 5.83 -7.44
CA HIS A 222 -25.66 6.22 -7.53
C HIS A 222 -25.28 6.97 -8.83
N GLY A 223 -26.26 7.39 -9.64
CA GLY A 223 -26.04 8.20 -10.83
C GLY A 223 -25.34 7.49 -11.99
N LEU A 224 -25.35 6.14 -12.02
CA LEU A 224 -24.71 5.32 -13.07
C LEU A 224 -25.55 5.19 -14.35
N ASN A 225 -26.71 5.84 -14.41
CA ASN A 225 -27.57 5.94 -15.59
C ASN A 225 -27.05 6.94 -16.63
N ARG A 226 -25.91 7.60 -16.39
CA ARG A 226 -25.27 8.56 -17.30
C ARG A 226 -24.08 7.93 -17.99
N LEU A 227 -23.92 8.22 -19.28
CA LEU A 227 -22.71 7.84 -20.02
C LEU A 227 -21.55 8.77 -19.59
N PRO A 228 -20.30 8.26 -19.49
CA PRO A 228 -19.13 9.10 -19.23
C PRO A 228 -19.02 10.19 -20.30
N GLY A 229 -19.02 11.48 -19.87
CA GLY A 229 -18.87 12.62 -20.75
C GLY A 229 -20.11 13.50 -20.95
N GLN A 230 -21.25 13.20 -20.33
CA GLN A 230 -22.40 14.13 -20.32
C GLN A 230 -22.29 15.14 -19.16
N PRO A 231 -22.43 16.46 -19.44
CA PRO A 231 -22.37 17.48 -18.40
C PRO A 231 -23.54 17.34 -17.42
N ASP A 232 -23.29 17.66 -16.15
CA ASP A 232 -24.28 17.65 -15.09
C ASP A 232 -25.31 18.77 -15.32
N PRO A 233 -26.62 18.48 -15.51
CA PRO A 233 -27.63 19.49 -15.68
C PRO A 233 -27.87 20.33 -14.39
N ALA A 234 -27.29 19.96 -13.25
CA ALA A 234 -27.37 20.76 -12.02
C ALA A 234 -26.33 21.90 -11.96
N VAL A 235 -25.40 21.97 -12.92
CA VAL A 235 -24.44 23.10 -13.06
C VAL A 235 -24.83 23.95 -14.28
N ILE A 236 -25.99 24.55 -14.25
CA ILE A 236 -26.31 25.66 -15.14
C ILE A 236 -25.80 26.92 -14.41
N PRO A 237 -24.79 27.66 -14.93
CA PRO A 237 -24.45 28.96 -14.38
C PRO A 237 -25.65 29.87 -14.57
N ARG A 238 -26.16 30.42 -13.45
CA ARG A 238 -27.18 31.47 -13.51
C ARG A 238 -26.63 32.63 -14.34
N ALA A 239 -27.24 32.84 -15.50
CA ALA A 239 -26.95 34.00 -16.32
C ALA A 239 -27.11 35.26 -15.49
N SER A 240 -26.01 35.98 -15.31
CA SER A 240 -26.00 37.32 -14.75
C SER A 240 -26.88 38.22 -15.63
N SER A 241 -28.01 38.63 -15.11
CA SER A 241 -28.85 39.67 -15.69
C SER A 241 -28.06 40.99 -15.65
N VAL A 242 -27.54 41.37 -16.81
CA VAL A 242 -27.06 42.73 -17.05
C VAL A 242 -28.30 43.60 -17.11
N LYS A 243 -28.45 44.50 -16.14
CA LYS A 243 -29.38 45.63 -16.21
C LYS A 243 -28.68 46.76 -16.96
N SER A 244 -29.34 47.23 -18.01
CA SER A 244 -29.13 48.54 -18.65
C SER A 244 -29.41 49.68 -17.69
#